data_006dd6e765ae5375baef2f19ed43bf5e
#
_entry.id   006dd6e765ae5375baef2f19ed43bf5e
#
_cell.length_a   1.000
_cell.length_b   1.000
_cell.length_c   1.000
_cell.angle_alpha   90.00
_cell.angle_beta   90.00
_cell.angle_gamma   90.00
#
_symmetry.space_group_name_H-M   'P 1'
#
loop_
_entity.id
_entity.type
_entity.pdbx_description
1 polymer ?
#
loop_
_entity_poly.entity_id
_entity_poly.type
_entity_poly.pdbx_seq_one_letter_code
_entity_poly.pdbx_strand_id
1 'polypeptide(L)'
;RDRASSPELQLVDVRGPGEAEGGMIEGAILAPLPQLNSMLASLDASKPTVVYCAGGYRSSIGASRLASAGFADVSDLLGGYGAWTAAHEAQSA
;
A
#
# COMPACT_ATOMS: atom_id res chain seq x y z
N ARG A 1 -2.73 -11.01 15.57
CA ARG A 1 -3.02 -9.62 15.42
C ARG A 1 -2.74 -9.11 14.00
N ASP A 2 -3.61 -8.30 13.52
CA ASP A 2 -3.54 -7.79 12.16
C ASP A 2 -2.37 -6.83 12.00
N ARG A 3 -1.50 -7.07 11.01
CA ARG A 3 -0.37 -6.19 10.74
C ARG A 3 -0.81 -4.80 10.36
N ALA A 4 -1.97 -4.67 9.71
CA ALA A 4 -2.47 -3.37 9.26
C ALA A 4 -2.81 -2.45 10.42
N SER A 5 -2.94 -2.97 11.63
CA SER A 5 -3.22 -2.15 12.80
C SER A 5 -1.96 -1.81 13.58
N SER A 6 -0.80 -2.28 13.14
CA SER A 6 0.46 -1.97 13.81
C SER A 6 0.86 -0.51 13.55
N PRO A 7 1.21 0.26 14.61
CA PRO A 7 1.63 1.65 14.39
C PRO A 7 2.95 1.76 13.62
N GLU A 8 3.71 0.68 13.52
CA GLU A 8 4.97 0.70 12.79
C GLU A 8 4.80 0.37 11.33
N LEU A 9 3.65 -0.16 10.95
CA LEU A 9 3.41 -0.57 9.57
C LEU A 9 3.18 0.65 8.69
N GLN A 10 3.83 0.67 7.54
CA GLN A 10 3.66 1.72 6.55
C GLN A 10 2.84 1.19 5.39
N LEU A 11 1.70 1.81 5.14
CA LEU A 11 0.81 1.42 4.04
C LEU A 11 0.99 2.40 2.89
N VAL A 12 1.21 1.90 1.70
CA VAL A 12 1.45 2.74 0.53
C VAL A 12 0.44 2.38 -0.56
N ASP A 13 -0.37 3.36 -0.95
CA ASP A 13 -1.37 3.22 -2.01
C ASP A 13 -0.76 3.74 -3.30
N VAL A 14 -0.58 2.86 -4.28
CA VAL A 14 0.03 3.24 -5.55
C VAL A 14 -1.00 3.45 -6.66
N ARG A 15 -2.28 3.56 -6.28
CA ARG A 15 -3.35 3.88 -7.23
C ARG A 15 -3.28 5.35 -7.63
N GLY A 16 -4.03 5.72 -8.67
CA GLY A 16 -4.13 7.12 -9.06
C GLY A 16 -4.96 7.93 -8.07
N PRO A 17 -4.81 9.27 -8.07
CA PRO A 17 -5.57 10.13 -7.14
C PRO A 17 -7.08 9.98 -7.31
N GLY A 18 -7.56 9.80 -8.53
CA GLY A 18 -9.00 9.64 -8.77
C GLY A 18 -9.56 8.39 -8.14
N GLU A 19 -8.78 7.30 -8.14
CA GLU A 19 -9.18 6.07 -7.48
C GLU A 19 -9.19 6.25 -5.96
N ALA A 20 -8.19 6.94 -5.44
CA ALA A 20 -8.06 7.15 -4.01
C ALA A 20 -9.16 8.02 -3.44
N GLU A 21 -9.72 8.91 -4.25
CA GLU A 21 -10.83 9.75 -3.80
C GLU A 21 -12.05 8.93 -3.39
N GLY A 22 -12.21 7.75 -3.98
CA GLY A 22 -13.31 6.86 -3.64
C GLY A 22 -13.09 6.09 -2.35
N GLY A 23 -11.92 6.20 -1.76
CA GLY A 23 -11.60 5.54 -0.49
C GLY A 23 -10.19 4.98 -0.48
N MET A 24 -9.56 5.01 0.69
CA MET A 24 -8.24 4.44 0.92
C MET A 24 -8.27 3.68 2.23
N ILE A 25 -7.31 2.77 2.41
CA ILE A 25 -7.13 2.17 3.72
C ILE A 25 -6.69 3.27 4.68
N GLU A 26 -7.31 3.33 5.84
CA GLU A 26 -7.02 4.36 6.83
C GLU A 26 -5.54 4.36 7.18
N GLY A 27 -4.92 5.53 7.15
CA GLY A 27 -3.50 5.68 7.47
C GLY A 27 -2.57 5.46 6.29
N ALA A 28 -3.09 5.10 5.12
CA ALA A 28 -2.24 4.87 3.95
C ALA A 28 -1.69 6.17 3.39
N ILE A 29 -0.52 6.07 2.79
CA ILE A 29 0.14 7.18 2.10
C ILE A 29 -0.11 7.00 0.61
N LEU A 30 -0.66 8.02 -0.04
CA LEU A 30 -0.90 7.96 -1.49
C LEU A 30 0.40 8.28 -2.22
N ALA A 31 0.88 7.32 -2.98
CA ALA A 31 2.09 7.47 -3.79
C ALA A 31 1.85 6.80 -5.14
N PRO A 32 1.11 7.47 -6.04
CA PRO A 32 0.76 6.85 -7.32
C PRO A 32 1.99 6.30 -8.01
N LEU A 33 1.85 5.15 -8.66
CA LEU A 33 2.99 4.43 -9.22
C LEU A 33 3.89 5.29 -10.09
N PRO A 34 3.36 6.15 -10.98
CA PRO A 34 4.25 7.00 -11.80
C PRO A 34 5.07 7.99 -10.99
N GLN A 35 4.60 8.35 -9.78
CA GLN A 35 5.30 9.30 -8.91
C GLN A 35 6.05 8.64 -7.77
N LEU A 36 6.03 7.32 -7.69
CA LEU A 36 6.58 6.61 -6.54
C LEU A 36 8.05 6.96 -6.31
N ASN A 37 8.84 7.00 -7.38
CA ASN A 37 10.27 7.29 -7.22
C ASN A 37 10.53 8.68 -6.63
N SER A 38 9.72 9.66 -7.01
CA SER A 38 9.90 11.03 -6.50
C SER A 38 9.41 11.16 -5.07
N MET A 39 8.67 10.17 -4.56
CA MET A 39 8.13 10.21 -3.21
C MET A 39 8.91 9.34 -2.23
N LEU A 40 9.99 8.70 -2.67
CA LEU A 40 10.75 7.80 -1.81
C LEU A 40 11.24 8.48 -0.55
N ALA A 41 11.63 9.74 -0.64
CA ALA A 41 12.11 10.48 0.52
C ALA A 41 11.03 10.71 1.58
N SER A 42 9.76 10.61 1.20
CA SER A 42 8.63 10.75 2.13
C SER A 42 8.29 9.46 2.85
N LEU A 43 8.91 8.35 2.45
CA LEU A 43 8.65 7.04 3.01
C LEU A 43 9.83 6.61 3.88
N ASP A 44 9.55 5.77 4.86
CA ASP A 44 10.57 5.30 5.79
C ASP A 44 11.00 3.88 5.42
N ALA A 45 12.20 3.74 4.88
CA ALA A 45 12.70 2.45 4.41
C ALA A 45 12.94 1.46 5.56
N SER A 46 13.01 1.94 6.79
CA SER A 46 13.24 1.06 7.94
C SER A 46 11.95 0.43 8.48
N LYS A 47 10.80 0.87 8.00
CA LYS A 47 9.51 0.35 8.47
C LYS A 47 9.03 -0.81 7.61
N PRO A 48 8.35 -1.79 8.22
CA PRO A 48 7.61 -2.76 7.42
C PRO A 48 6.61 -2.04 6.53
N THR A 49 6.61 -2.35 5.25
CA THR A 49 5.82 -1.60 4.28
C THR A 49 4.94 -2.55 3.48
N VAL A 50 3.65 -2.21 3.38
CA VAL A 50 2.71 -2.96 2.55
C VAL A 50 2.23 -2.02 1.45
N VAL A 51 2.37 -2.46 0.20
CA VAL A 51 1.96 -1.70 -0.98
C VAL A 51 0.68 -2.30 -1.49
N TYR A 52 -0.27 -1.46 -1.89
CA TYR A 52 -1.50 -1.98 -2.48
C TYR A 52 -1.97 -1.11 -3.65
N CYS A 53 -2.76 -1.73 -4.52
CA CYS A 53 -3.47 -1.02 -5.59
C CYS A 53 -4.88 -1.60 -5.67
N ALA A 54 -5.60 -1.36 -6.75
CA ALA A 54 -6.98 -1.85 -6.84
C ALA A 54 -7.03 -3.36 -6.93
N GLY A 55 -6.22 -3.97 -7.78
CA GLY A 55 -6.30 -5.40 -8.06
C GLY A 55 -5.02 -6.20 -7.86
N GLY A 56 -3.94 -5.57 -7.44
CA GLY A 56 -2.70 -6.28 -7.12
C GLY A 56 -1.60 -6.20 -8.17
N TYR A 57 -1.90 -5.69 -9.36
CA TYR A 57 -0.89 -5.65 -10.43
C TYR A 57 0.12 -4.51 -10.22
N ARG A 58 -0.38 -3.29 -10.03
CA ARG A 58 0.49 -2.13 -9.84
C ARG A 58 1.28 -2.23 -8.55
N SER A 59 0.69 -2.84 -7.53
CA SER A 59 1.37 -2.96 -6.23
C SER A 59 2.57 -3.88 -6.30
N SER A 60 2.55 -4.91 -7.14
CA SER A 60 3.72 -5.78 -7.25
C SER A 60 4.89 -5.02 -7.89
N ILE A 61 4.60 -4.14 -8.85
CA ILE A 61 5.64 -3.30 -9.45
C ILE A 61 6.16 -2.32 -8.41
N GLY A 62 5.26 -1.69 -7.64
CA GLY A 62 5.63 -0.74 -6.59
C GLY A 62 6.49 -1.39 -5.52
N ALA A 63 6.09 -2.58 -5.06
CA ALA A 63 6.85 -3.30 -4.05
C ALA A 63 8.26 -3.61 -4.55
N SER A 64 8.38 -4.00 -5.81
CA SER A 64 9.68 -4.28 -6.42
C SER A 64 10.56 -3.03 -6.44
N ARG A 65 9.98 -1.88 -6.76
CA ARG A 65 10.73 -0.61 -6.79
C ARG A 65 11.21 -0.22 -5.40
N LEU A 66 10.37 -0.40 -4.39
CA LEU A 66 10.75 -0.08 -3.02
C LEU A 66 11.86 -1.01 -2.53
N ALA A 67 11.76 -2.30 -2.84
CA ALA A 67 12.81 -3.24 -2.46
C ALA A 67 14.13 -2.85 -3.11
N SER A 68 14.11 -2.43 -4.38
CA SER A 68 15.31 -1.97 -5.07
C SER A 68 15.88 -0.69 -4.47
N ALA A 69 15.03 0.10 -3.82
CA ALA A 69 15.44 1.36 -3.20
C ALA A 69 15.94 1.20 -1.78
N GLY A 70 16.01 -0.04 -1.27
CA GLY A 70 16.56 -0.31 0.04
C GLY A 70 15.54 -0.60 1.14
N PHE A 71 14.27 -0.72 0.79
CA PHE A 71 13.24 -1.10 1.76
C PHE A 71 13.41 -2.59 2.08
N ALA A 72 13.69 -2.90 3.33
CA ALA A 72 14.04 -4.26 3.74
C ALA A 72 12.83 -5.19 3.89
N ASP A 73 11.68 -4.64 4.24
CA ASP A 73 10.48 -5.45 4.51
C ASP A 73 9.33 -4.86 3.71
N VAL A 74 9.13 -5.36 2.50
CA VAL A 74 8.08 -4.87 1.60
C VAL A 74 7.20 -6.04 1.22
N SER A 75 5.89 -5.86 1.33
CA SER A 75 4.89 -6.83 0.92
C SER A 75 3.88 -6.17 0.01
N ASP A 76 3.20 -6.99 -0.77
CA ASP A 76 2.19 -6.60 -1.72
C ASP A 76 0.88 -7.19 -1.24
N LEU A 77 -0.15 -6.36 -1.08
CA LEU A 77 -1.44 -6.82 -0.57
C LEU A 77 -2.19 -7.56 -1.68
N LEU A 78 -2.38 -8.86 -1.49
CA LEU A 78 -3.05 -9.70 -2.48
C LEU A 78 -4.49 -9.23 -2.68
N GLY A 79 -4.87 -9.05 -3.95
CA GLY A 79 -6.20 -8.58 -4.29
C GLY A 79 -6.40 -7.10 -4.09
N GLY A 80 -5.44 -6.41 -3.50
CA GLY A 80 -5.44 -4.97 -3.38
C GLY A 80 -6.58 -4.42 -2.55
N TYR A 81 -6.97 -3.19 -2.85
CA TYR A 81 -8.02 -2.49 -2.12
C TYR A 81 -9.37 -3.21 -2.21
N GLY A 82 -9.64 -3.85 -3.35
CA GLY A 82 -10.90 -4.59 -3.51
C GLY A 82 -11.01 -5.74 -2.52
N ALA A 83 -9.93 -6.51 -2.36
CA ALA A 83 -9.93 -7.63 -1.41
C ALA A 83 -9.98 -7.12 0.03
N TRP A 84 -9.32 -6.00 0.31
CA TRP A 84 -9.33 -5.39 1.64
C TRP A 84 -10.76 -5.00 2.03
N THR A 85 -11.47 -4.28 1.14
CA THR A 85 -12.81 -3.82 1.45
C THR A 85 -13.79 -4.98 1.57
N ALA A 86 -13.67 -6.00 0.74
CA ALA A 86 -14.54 -7.17 0.82
C ALA A 86 -14.36 -7.90 2.14
N ALA A 87 -13.10 -8.09 2.57
CA ALA A 87 -12.83 -8.75 3.86
C ALA A 87 -13.34 -7.91 5.02
N HIS A 88 -13.19 -6.59 4.93
CA HIS A 88 -13.64 -5.68 5.98
C HIS A 88 -15.15 -5.69 6.11
N GLU A 89 -15.84 -5.68 4.98
CA GLU A 89 -17.30 -5.73 4.97
C GLU A 89 -17.82 -7.06 5.51
N ALA A 90 -17.16 -8.16 5.16
CA ALA A 90 -17.54 -9.46 5.66
C ALA A 90 -17.37 -9.55 7.18
N GLN A 91 -16.34 -8.91 7.70
CA GLN A 91 -16.11 -8.89 9.15
C GLN A 91 -17.09 -7.98 9.87
N SER A 92 -17.54 -6.95 9.21
CA SER A 92 -18.47 -5.97 9.79
C SER A 92 -19.90 -6.51 9.84
N ALA A 93 -20.22 -7.40 8.94
CA ALA A 93 -21.56 -7.97 8.87
C ALA A 93 -21.78 -8.97 10.02
#